data_3192888dd9d1c47c6dae6b07e78848cd
#
_entry.id   3192888dd9d1c47c6dae6b07e78848cd
#
_cell.length_a   1.000
_cell.length_b   1.000
_cell.length_c   1.000
_cell.angle_alpha   90.00
_cell.angle_beta   90.00
_cell.angle_gamma   90.00
#
_symmetry.space_group_name_H-M   'P 1'
#
loop_
_entity.id
_entity.type
_entity.pdbx_description
1 polymer ?
#
loop_
_entity_poly.entity_id
_entity_poly.type
_entity_poly.pdbx_seq_one_letter_code
_entity_poly.pdbx_strand_id
1 'polypeptide(L)'
;MTWGFSCRNRALRHGWRAAWLLGAAGLSALASTPARAERVTVTGTAQAVVVAPLSVIKVQDLNFGRIVPMPTAGTVTVDTISGGCTVTGAVRQVGICHLARFDGMGTKNMNARISLTSVVDLTGPGQTMVLDNVILGPNSTISLAGNANANGKGVGLTKGGNGSRYSITTNTGIYSLYVGGRLNVNANQAAGVYTGSISITVQYQ
;
A
#
# COMPACT_ATOMS: atom_id res chain seq x y z
N MET A 1 -19.39 -18.59 17.33
CA MET A 1 -19.32 -20.04 17.57
C MET A 1 -17.91 -20.35 18.05
N THR A 2 -17.78 -20.51 19.34
CA THR A 2 -16.53 -20.74 20.06
C THR A 2 -16.38 -22.24 20.34
N TRP A 3 -15.32 -22.84 19.88
CA TRP A 3 -14.95 -24.20 20.24
C TRP A 3 -13.77 -24.16 21.22
N GLY A 4 -14.10 -24.43 22.49
CA GLY A 4 -13.11 -24.65 23.52
C GLY A 4 -12.79 -26.13 23.65
N PHE A 5 -11.52 -26.52 23.56
CA PHE A 5 -11.04 -27.84 23.93
C PHE A 5 -10.52 -27.80 25.37
N SER A 6 -11.25 -28.51 26.25
CA SER A 6 -10.87 -28.74 27.64
C SER A 6 -10.21 -30.12 27.74
N CYS A 7 -8.93 -30.16 28.07
CA CYS A 7 -8.25 -31.39 28.49
C CYS A 7 -8.53 -31.65 29.97
N ARG A 8 -9.32 -32.67 30.27
CA ARG A 8 -9.53 -33.17 31.64
C ARG A 8 -8.57 -34.33 31.89
N ASN A 9 -7.58 -34.10 32.73
CA ASN A 9 -6.83 -35.18 33.39
C ASN A 9 -7.73 -35.88 34.42
N ARG A 10 -7.93 -37.18 34.26
CA ARG A 10 -8.46 -38.05 35.32
C ARG A 10 -7.35 -38.94 35.82
N ALA A 11 -6.90 -38.65 37.01
CA ALA A 11 -6.13 -39.57 37.84
C ALA A 11 -7.05 -40.62 38.41
N LEU A 12 -6.75 -41.88 38.19
CA LEU A 12 -7.41 -43.01 38.87
C LEU A 12 -6.41 -43.64 39.87
N ARG A 13 -6.74 -43.43 41.15
CA ARG A 13 -6.17 -44.14 42.29
C ARG A 13 -6.94 -45.45 42.46
N HIS A 14 -6.26 -46.57 42.56
CA HIS A 14 -6.71 -47.82 43.24
C HIS A 14 -5.42 -48.53 43.61
N GLY A 15 -5.13 -48.82 44.82
CA GLY A 15 -5.92 -49.54 45.80
C GLY A 15 -5.18 -50.86 46.07
N TRP A 16 -4.44 -50.88 47.19
CA TRP A 16 -3.71 -52.07 47.68
C TRP A 16 -4.65 -53.21 48.01
N ARG A 17 -4.30 -54.45 47.60
CA ARG A 17 -4.59 -55.67 48.38
C ARG A 17 -3.43 -56.66 48.16
N ALA A 18 -2.80 -56.94 49.26
CA ALA A 18 -1.82 -58.00 49.40
C ALA A 18 -2.50 -59.39 49.38
N ALA A 19 -1.97 -60.36 48.70
CA ALA A 19 -2.19 -61.76 48.97
C ALA A 19 -0.89 -62.52 48.59
N TRP A 20 -0.33 -63.14 49.62
CA TRP A 20 0.73 -64.12 49.59
C TRP A 20 0.18 -65.44 49.05
N LEU A 21 0.91 -66.11 48.14
CA LEU A 21 1.01 -67.57 48.13
C LEU A 21 2.24 -68.01 47.33
N LEU A 22 2.95 -68.92 47.94
CA LEU A 22 4.16 -69.63 47.52
C LEU A 22 3.96 -70.46 46.24
N GLY A 23 5.00 -70.65 45.48
CA GLY A 23 5.19 -71.85 44.74
C GLY A 23 5.81 -71.78 43.35
N ALA A 24 6.91 -72.51 43.21
CA ALA A 24 7.49 -73.07 42.00
C ALA A 24 8.44 -72.27 41.19
N ALA A 25 9.71 -72.63 41.29
CA ALA A 25 10.78 -72.27 40.39
C ALA A 25 10.48 -72.76 38.96
N GLY A 26 10.26 -71.81 38.06
CA GLY A 26 10.29 -72.04 36.62
C GLY A 26 11.30 -71.08 36.01
N LEU A 27 12.40 -71.63 35.51
CA LEU A 27 13.44 -70.90 34.78
C LEU A 27 12.83 -70.46 33.45
N SER A 28 12.16 -69.32 33.44
CA SER A 28 11.67 -68.70 32.20
C SER A 28 12.82 -67.92 31.58
N ALA A 29 13.35 -68.43 30.49
CA ALA A 29 14.21 -67.66 29.60
C ALA A 29 13.45 -66.44 29.07
N LEU A 30 13.79 -65.28 29.59
CA LEU A 30 13.30 -63.99 29.07
C LEU A 30 13.93 -63.79 27.70
N ALA A 31 13.23 -64.23 26.65
CA ALA A 31 13.51 -63.80 25.30
C ALA A 31 13.21 -62.30 25.21
N SER A 32 14.22 -61.46 25.37
CA SER A 32 14.12 -60.04 25.10
C SER A 32 13.92 -59.83 23.60
N THR A 33 12.69 -59.63 23.17
CA THR A 33 12.40 -59.16 21.83
C THR A 33 12.95 -57.76 21.67
N PRO A 34 13.82 -57.54 20.68
CA PRO A 34 14.30 -56.18 20.44
C PRO A 34 13.13 -55.28 20.07
N ALA A 35 12.91 -54.25 20.86
CA ALA A 35 11.93 -53.22 20.53
C ALA A 35 12.38 -52.55 19.23
N ARG A 36 11.71 -52.87 18.13
CA ARG A 36 11.90 -52.12 16.88
C ARG A 36 11.36 -50.73 17.11
N ALA A 37 12.26 -49.77 17.14
CA ALA A 37 11.90 -48.37 17.08
C ALA A 37 11.23 -48.12 15.72
N GLU A 38 9.92 -47.94 15.72
CA GLU A 38 9.19 -47.53 14.54
C GLU A 38 9.56 -46.08 14.18
N ARG A 39 10.17 -45.94 13.02
CA ARG A 39 10.58 -44.62 12.51
C ARG A 39 9.40 -44.00 11.79
N VAL A 40 8.75 -43.02 12.41
CA VAL A 40 7.73 -42.21 11.77
C VAL A 40 8.41 -41.04 11.04
N THR A 41 8.27 -41.00 9.71
CA THR A 41 8.73 -39.88 8.89
C THR A 41 7.52 -39.06 8.48
N VAL A 42 7.53 -37.79 8.84
CA VAL A 42 6.52 -36.82 8.41
C VAL A 42 7.17 -35.88 7.40
N THR A 43 6.60 -35.79 6.20
CA THR A 43 7.05 -34.87 5.15
C THR A 43 6.23 -33.59 5.23
N GLY A 44 6.91 -32.45 5.33
CA GLY A 44 6.33 -31.13 5.21
C GLY A 44 6.70 -30.51 3.85
N THR A 45 5.81 -29.72 3.26
CA THR A 45 6.10 -28.92 2.05
C THR A 45 6.60 -27.55 2.47
N ALA A 46 7.72 -27.11 1.89
CA ALA A 46 8.19 -25.74 1.99
C ALA A 46 7.79 -25.00 0.71
N GLN A 47 7.17 -23.83 0.87
CA GLN A 47 6.79 -22.98 -0.26
C GLN A 47 7.39 -21.59 -0.07
N ALA A 48 8.00 -21.05 -1.13
CA ALA A 48 8.47 -19.69 -1.19
C ALA A 48 7.86 -19.00 -2.42
N VAL A 49 7.39 -17.75 -2.24
CA VAL A 49 6.91 -16.91 -3.33
C VAL A 49 7.94 -15.80 -3.54
N VAL A 50 8.47 -15.71 -4.75
CA VAL A 50 9.38 -14.62 -5.15
C VAL A 50 8.56 -13.59 -5.88
N VAL A 51 8.59 -12.34 -5.40
CA VAL A 51 7.90 -11.21 -6.02
C VAL A 51 8.89 -10.33 -6.79
N ALA A 52 8.43 -9.70 -7.88
CA ALA A 52 9.24 -8.73 -8.60
C ALA A 52 9.51 -7.49 -7.71
N PRO A 53 10.69 -6.88 -7.81
CA PRO A 53 10.98 -5.66 -7.09
C PRO A 53 10.00 -4.55 -7.50
N LEU A 54 9.56 -3.76 -6.52
CA LEU A 54 8.72 -2.59 -6.77
C LEU A 54 9.61 -1.43 -7.19
N SER A 55 9.28 -0.78 -8.29
CA SER A 55 10.01 0.39 -8.81
C SER A 55 9.04 1.49 -9.24
N VAL A 56 9.52 2.72 -9.23
CA VAL A 56 8.80 3.88 -9.74
C VAL A 56 9.80 4.90 -10.31
N ILE A 57 9.50 5.46 -11.47
CA ILE A 57 10.26 6.50 -12.12
C ILE A 57 9.35 7.66 -12.51
N LYS A 58 9.87 8.87 -12.46
CA LYS A 58 9.16 10.05 -12.96
C LYS A 58 9.27 10.10 -14.48
N VAL A 59 8.13 10.26 -15.15
CA VAL A 59 8.04 10.40 -16.61
C VAL A 59 7.72 11.83 -17.01
N GLN A 60 6.85 12.51 -16.24
CA GLN A 60 6.39 13.86 -16.57
C GLN A 60 6.13 14.66 -15.29
N ASP A 61 6.46 15.93 -15.30
CA ASP A 61 6.18 16.87 -14.22
C ASP A 61 4.73 17.39 -14.28
N LEU A 62 4.17 17.76 -13.11
CA LEU A 62 2.94 18.52 -13.04
C LEU A 62 3.19 19.94 -13.57
N ASN A 63 2.36 20.36 -14.51
CA ASN A 63 2.50 21.68 -15.13
C ASN A 63 1.14 22.36 -15.22
N PHE A 64 1.07 23.59 -14.73
CA PHE A 64 -0.14 24.43 -14.73
C PHE A 64 -0.22 25.37 -15.94
N GLY A 65 0.74 25.26 -16.89
CA GLY A 65 0.84 26.18 -18.01
C GLY A 65 1.38 27.53 -17.58
N ARG A 66 0.99 28.58 -18.32
CA ARG A 66 1.32 29.96 -17.99
C ARG A 66 0.17 30.63 -17.27
N ILE A 67 0.48 31.28 -16.18
CA ILE A 67 -0.53 31.91 -15.31
C ILE A 67 -0.31 33.43 -15.38
N VAL A 68 -1.38 34.14 -15.69
CA VAL A 68 -1.41 35.61 -15.65
C VAL A 68 -2.07 36.01 -14.34
N PRO A 69 -1.32 36.53 -13.37
CA PRO A 69 -1.87 36.99 -12.10
C PRO A 69 -2.70 38.25 -12.29
N MET A 70 -3.70 38.40 -11.42
CA MET A 70 -4.60 39.54 -11.39
C MET A 70 -4.55 40.23 -10.02
N PRO A 71 -5.16 41.40 -9.84
CA PRO A 71 -5.19 42.09 -8.54
C PRO A 71 -5.89 41.29 -7.41
N THR A 72 -6.63 40.27 -7.74
CA THR A 72 -7.27 39.36 -6.77
C THR A 72 -6.76 37.95 -6.95
N ALA A 73 -6.71 37.20 -5.85
CA ALA A 73 -6.25 35.82 -5.84
C ALA A 73 -7.22 34.88 -6.61
N GLY A 74 -6.69 33.76 -7.04
CA GLY A 74 -7.45 32.69 -7.69
C GLY A 74 -6.76 31.34 -7.62
N THR A 75 -7.33 30.33 -8.26
CA THR A 75 -6.73 29.01 -8.29
C THR A 75 -6.71 28.43 -9.69
N VAL A 76 -5.74 27.57 -9.95
CA VAL A 76 -5.66 26.75 -11.16
C VAL A 76 -5.58 25.29 -10.72
N THR A 77 -6.53 24.47 -11.17
CA THR A 77 -6.57 23.05 -10.83
C THR A 77 -6.33 22.20 -12.06
N VAL A 78 -5.38 21.27 -11.99
CA VAL A 78 -5.20 20.21 -12.99
C VAL A 78 -6.01 19.02 -12.56
N ASP A 79 -7.05 18.71 -13.33
CA ASP A 79 -7.98 17.63 -13.05
C ASP A 79 -7.37 16.27 -13.43
N THR A 80 -7.42 15.31 -12.51
CA THR A 80 -6.78 14.00 -12.68
C THR A 80 -7.50 13.06 -13.64
N ILE A 81 -8.73 13.37 -14.04
CA ILE A 81 -9.52 12.56 -14.96
C ILE A 81 -9.35 13.06 -16.39
N SER A 82 -9.55 14.36 -16.60
CA SER A 82 -9.47 14.97 -17.92
C SER A 82 -8.05 15.41 -18.31
N GLY A 83 -7.16 15.59 -17.34
CA GLY A 83 -5.84 16.22 -17.54
C GLY A 83 -5.89 17.71 -17.85
N GLY A 84 -7.11 18.27 -17.93
CA GLY A 84 -7.34 19.68 -18.23
C GLY A 84 -7.19 20.59 -17.02
N CYS A 85 -7.03 21.89 -17.30
CA CYS A 85 -7.05 22.91 -16.27
C CYS A 85 -8.42 23.56 -16.11
N THR A 86 -8.80 23.76 -14.86
CA THR A 86 -9.93 24.63 -14.47
C THR A 86 -9.41 25.78 -13.64
N VAL A 87 -9.98 26.96 -13.86
CA VAL A 87 -9.58 28.21 -13.21
C VAL A 87 -10.73 28.74 -12.38
N THR A 88 -10.44 29.22 -11.16
CA THR A 88 -11.40 29.94 -10.32
C THR A 88 -10.81 31.24 -9.84
N GLY A 89 -11.66 32.25 -9.61
CA GLY A 89 -11.23 33.59 -9.26
C GLY A 89 -10.78 34.39 -10.47
N ALA A 90 -9.96 35.42 -10.25
CA ALA A 90 -9.56 36.35 -11.29
C ALA A 90 -8.27 36.00 -12.05
N VAL A 91 -7.79 34.77 -11.91
CA VAL A 91 -6.57 34.29 -12.57
C VAL A 91 -6.87 33.88 -14.01
N ARG A 92 -5.95 34.11 -14.91
CA ARG A 92 -6.01 33.58 -16.29
C ARG A 92 -4.91 32.53 -16.49
N GLN A 93 -5.30 31.38 -17.00
CA GLN A 93 -4.38 30.32 -17.38
C GLN A 93 -4.30 30.26 -18.91
N VAL A 94 -3.10 30.12 -19.46
CA VAL A 94 -2.81 30.04 -20.89
C VAL A 94 -1.86 28.89 -21.17
N GLY A 95 -2.10 28.20 -22.25
CA GLY A 95 -1.29 27.06 -22.65
C GLY A 95 -1.85 25.74 -22.13
N ILE A 96 -1.07 24.69 -22.27
CA ILE A 96 -1.49 23.31 -21.94
C ILE A 96 -1.03 22.97 -20.53
N CYS A 97 -1.94 22.38 -19.76
CA CYS A 97 -1.63 21.78 -18.48
C CYS A 97 -1.27 20.30 -18.66
N HIS A 98 -0.44 19.81 -17.78
CA HIS A 98 -0.07 18.41 -17.75
C HIS A 98 -0.14 17.86 -16.34
N LEU A 99 -0.68 16.65 -16.22
CA LEU A 99 -0.57 15.84 -15.01
C LEU A 99 0.89 15.43 -14.79
N ALA A 100 1.31 15.32 -13.53
CA ALA A 100 2.52 14.55 -13.27
C ALA A 100 2.24 13.07 -13.55
N ARG A 101 3.20 12.41 -14.19
CA ARG A 101 3.13 10.98 -14.48
C ARG A 101 4.36 10.27 -13.92
N PHE A 102 4.08 9.17 -13.24
CA PHE A 102 5.10 8.25 -12.76
C PHE A 102 4.74 6.86 -13.25
N ASP A 103 5.70 6.16 -13.84
CA ASP A 103 5.53 4.78 -14.26
C ASP A 103 6.35 3.87 -13.35
N GLY A 104 5.85 2.68 -13.11
CA GLY A 104 6.52 1.73 -12.26
C GLY A 104 6.26 0.28 -12.66
N MET A 105 6.95 -0.61 -11.98
CA MET A 105 6.81 -2.04 -12.16
C MET A 105 6.68 -2.72 -10.80
N GLY A 106 5.86 -3.77 -10.74
CA GLY A 106 5.66 -4.59 -9.56
C GLY A 106 4.98 -5.90 -9.91
N THR A 107 4.59 -6.66 -8.91
CA THR A 107 3.91 -7.96 -9.10
C THR A 107 2.40 -7.77 -9.18
N LYS A 108 1.79 -8.38 -10.20
CA LYS A 108 0.32 -8.40 -10.38
C LYS A 108 -0.38 -8.90 -9.10
N ASN A 109 -1.52 -8.31 -8.77
CA ASN A 109 -2.37 -8.62 -7.62
C ASN A 109 -1.70 -8.40 -6.26
N MET A 110 -0.46 -7.90 -6.22
CA MET A 110 0.15 -7.46 -4.97
C MET A 110 -0.38 -6.08 -4.58
N ASN A 111 -0.61 -5.94 -3.28
CA ASN A 111 -1.00 -4.65 -2.73
C ASN A 111 0.24 -3.79 -2.48
N ALA A 112 0.19 -2.57 -2.98
CA ALA A 112 1.18 -1.55 -2.73
C ALA A 112 0.53 -0.37 -1.98
N ARG A 113 1.23 0.16 -0.99
CA ARG A 113 0.86 1.42 -0.37
C ARG A 113 1.51 2.54 -1.16
N ILE A 114 0.70 3.50 -1.60
CA ILE A 114 1.15 4.69 -2.31
C ILE A 114 0.91 5.90 -1.41
N SER A 115 1.99 6.58 -1.04
CA SER A 115 1.97 7.83 -0.28
C SER A 115 2.43 8.98 -1.17
N LEU A 116 1.80 10.13 -1.03
CA LEU A 116 2.02 11.30 -1.86
C LEU A 116 2.09 12.54 -0.98
N THR A 117 2.98 13.48 -1.28
CA THR A 117 2.98 14.80 -0.65
C THR A 117 1.65 15.50 -0.95
N SER A 118 0.93 15.94 0.10
CA SER A 118 -0.42 16.52 -0.06
C SER A 118 -0.41 18.03 -0.29
N VAL A 119 0.66 18.71 0.15
CA VAL A 119 0.85 20.16 0.02
C VAL A 119 2.29 20.40 -0.39
N VAL A 120 2.49 21.28 -1.34
CA VAL A 120 3.81 21.66 -1.85
C VAL A 120 3.88 23.17 -1.98
N ASP A 121 4.93 23.77 -1.46
CA ASP A 121 5.25 25.16 -1.63
C ASP A 121 6.05 25.35 -2.93
N LEU A 122 5.52 26.16 -3.85
CA LEU A 122 6.21 26.58 -5.04
C LEU A 122 6.90 27.93 -4.78
N THR A 123 8.21 27.92 -4.83
CA THR A 123 9.05 29.10 -4.62
C THR A 123 9.48 29.70 -5.94
N GLY A 124 9.62 31.04 -5.98
CA GLY A 124 10.00 31.82 -7.14
C GLY A 124 10.31 33.27 -6.74
N PRO A 125 10.30 34.20 -7.70
CA PRO A 125 10.69 35.60 -7.43
C PRO A 125 9.77 36.38 -6.49
N GLY A 126 8.52 35.92 -6.32
CA GLY A 126 7.51 36.57 -5.48
C GLY A 126 7.10 35.76 -4.27
N GLN A 127 5.90 36.02 -3.82
CA GLN A 127 5.31 35.20 -2.72
C GLN A 127 5.22 33.73 -3.13
N THR A 128 5.46 32.85 -2.18
CA THR A 128 5.25 31.40 -2.35
C THR A 128 3.81 31.10 -2.75
N MET A 129 3.63 30.28 -3.79
CA MET A 129 2.34 29.73 -4.15
C MET A 129 2.19 28.34 -3.56
N VAL A 130 1.01 28.05 -3.02
CA VAL A 130 0.74 26.75 -2.40
C VAL A 130 0.01 25.86 -3.39
N LEU A 131 0.59 24.72 -3.68
CA LEU A 131 -0.07 23.62 -4.35
C LEU A 131 -0.68 22.73 -3.28
N ASP A 132 -1.99 22.66 -3.23
CA ASP A 132 -2.76 21.81 -2.34
C ASP A 132 -3.64 20.84 -3.11
N ASN A 133 -4.42 20.06 -2.35
CA ASN A 133 -5.31 19.05 -2.93
C ASN A 133 -4.59 18.18 -3.98
N VAL A 134 -3.33 17.83 -3.68
CA VAL A 134 -2.54 16.93 -4.52
C VAL A 134 -3.12 15.53 -4.41
N ILE A 135 -3.62 15.02 -5.52
CA ILE A 135 -4.36 13.75 -5.56
C ILE A 135 -3.83 12.83 -6.66
N LEU A 136 -3.94 11.54 -6.40
CA LEU A 136 -3.68 10.49 -7.37
C LEU A 136 -4.98 10.19 -8.14
N GLY A 137 -4.91 10.31 -9.46
CA GLY A 137 -6.05 10.03 -10.35
C GLY A 137 -6.33 8.56 -10.55
N PRO A 138 -7.59 8.23 -10.88
CA PRO A 138 -7.96 6.86 -11.24
C PRO A 138 -7.31 6.47 -12.57
N ASN A 139 -6.89 5.21 -12.68
CA ASN A 139 -6.47 4.63 -13.95
C ASN A 139 -6.68 3.10 -13.95
N SER A 140 -6.53 2.48 -15.13
CA SER A 140 -6.77 1.05 -15.32
C SER A 140 -5.61 0.15 -14.86
N THR A 141 -4.46 0.71 -14.53
CA THR A 141 -3.25 -0.08 -14.18
C THR A 141 -3.13 -0.39 -12.70
N ILE A 142 -3.85 0.36 -11.86
CA ILE A 142 -3.99 0.16 -10.43
C ILE A 142 -5.45 0.27 -10.01
N SER A 143 -5.84 -0.50 -9.02
CA SER A 143 -7.15 -0.37 -8.39
C SER A 143 -6.98 -0.13 -6.89
N LEU A 144 -7.84 0.69 -6.32
CA LEU A 144 -7.84 0.93 -4.88
C LEU A 144 -8.26 -0.35 -4.15
N ALA A 145 -7.40 -0.83 -3.25
CA ALA A 145 -7.65 -2.03 -2.46
C ALA A 145 -8.37 -1.68 -1.15
N GLY A 146 -9.52 -2.29 -0.91
CA GLY A 146 -10.37 -2.05 0.26
C GLY A 146 -11.57 -1.14 -0.05
N ASN A 147 -12.43 -0.90 0.95
CA ASN A 147 -13.68 -0.13 0.85
C ASN A 147 -13.47 1.39 0.64
N ALA A 148 -12.63 1.79 -0.27
CA ALA A 148 -12.61 3.16 -0.69
C ALA A 148 -13.76 3.37 -1.67
N ASN A 149 -14.58 4.37 -1.41
CA ASN A 149 -15.72 4.75 -2.21
C ASN A 149 -15.34 4.81 -3.70
N ALA A 150 -15.82 3.83 -4.45
CA ALA A 150 -15.50 3.59 -5.86
C ALA A 150 -16.12 4.63 -6.81
N ASN A 151 -16.21 5.88 -6.42
CA ASN A 151 -16.83 6.94 -7.24
C ASN A 151 -15.87 7.54 -8.28
N GLY A 152 -14.80 6.84 -8.66
CA GLY A 152 -13.96 7.26 -9.79
C GLY A 152 -13.25 8.61 -9.63
N LYS A 153 -13.40 9.28 -8.49
CA LYS A 153 -12.66 10.49 -8.16
C LYS A 153 -11.32 10.11 -7.57
N GLY A 154 -10.27 10.80 -7.99
CA GLY A 154 -8.94 10.63 -7.41
C GLY A 154 -9.01 10.63 -5.88
N VAL A 155 -8.28 9.74 -5.26
CA VAL A 155 -8.24 9.67 -3.80
C VAL A 155 -7.19 10.64 -3.31
N GLY A 156 -7.63 11.67 -2.61
CA GLY A 156 -6.72 12.60 -1.95
C GLY A 156 -5.92 11.88 -0.86
N LEU A 157 -4.61 11.96 -0.94
CA LEU A 157 -3.73 11.44 0.09
C LEU A 157 -3.38 12.60 1.03
N THR A 158 -3.73 12.46 2.29
CA THR A 158 -3.44 13.51 3.29
C THR A 158 -1.97 13.47 3.73
N LYS A 159 -1.41 14.64 3.95
CA LYS A 159 -0.05 14.77 4.51
C LYS A 159 0.05 14.05 5.86
N GLY A 160 1.04 13.17 6.00
CA GLY A 160 1.27 12.43 7.24
C GLY A 160 0.34 11.23 7.44
N GLY A 161 -0.56 10.93 6.49
CA GLY A 161 -1.39 9.73 6.53
C GLY A 161 -0.65 8.49 6.01
N ASN A 162 -1.09 7.36 6.50
CA ASN A 162 -0.68 6.06 5.97
C ASN A 162 -1.20 5.88 4.54
N GLY A 163 -0.64 6.37 3.50
CA GLY A 163 -1.06 6.32 2.10
C GLY A 163 -2.14 5.27 1.74
N SER A 164 -2.80 5.42 0.64
CA SER A 164 -3.85 4.48 0.22
C SER A 164 -3.23 3.19 -0.31
N ARG A 165 -3.95 2.08 -0.11
CA ARG A 165 -3.56 0.76 -0.61
C ARG A 165 -4.12 0.56 -2.00
N TYR A 166 -3.27 0.17 -2.93
CA TYR A 166 -3.63 -0.13 -4.31
C TYR A 166 -3.17 -1.53 -4.69
N SER A 167 -3.91 -2.19 -5.57
CA SER A 167 -3.53 -3.44 -6.20
C SER A 167 -3.08 -3.17 -7.63
N ILE A 168 -1.98 -3.77 -8.05
CA ILE A 168 -1.50 -3.71 -9.43
C ILE A 168 -2.36 -4.66 -10.27
N THR A 169 -3.05 -4.14 -11.29
CA THR A 169 -4.04 -4.89 -12.07
C THR A 169 -3.49 -5.46 -13.37
N THR A 170 -2.39 -4.92 -13.87
CA THR A 170 -1.82 -5.31 -15.16
C THR A 170 -1.12 -6.67 -15.11
N ASN A 171 -1.23 -7.46 -16.19
CA ASN A 171 -0.57 -8.76 -16.31
C ASN A 171 0.96 -8.64 -16.38
N THR A 172 1.46 -7.53 -16.89
CA THR A 172 2.89 -7.21 -17.01
C THR A 172 3.51 -6.68 -15.73
N GLY A 173 2.68 -6.32 -14.73
CA GLY A 173 3.12 -5.64 -13.53
C GLY A 173 3.46 -4.15 -13.74
N ILE A 174 3.36 -3.63 -14.97
CA ILE A 174 3.61 -2.22 -15.26
C ILE A 174 2.40 -1.39 -14.83
N TYR A 175 2.65 -0.32 -14.10
CA TYR A 175 1.61 0.60 -13.64
C TYR A 175 2.00 2.05 -13.89
N SER A 176 1.00 2.92 -14.02
CA SER A 176 1.16 4.37 -14.15
C SER A 176 0.41 5.08 -13.03
N LEU A 177 0.98 6.17 -12.53
CA LEU A 177 0.38 7.03 -11.52
C LEU A 177 0.24 8.43 -12.11
N TYR A 178 -0.97 8.95 -12.12
CA TYR A 178 -1.27 10.31 -12.59
C TYR A 178 -1.62 11.19 -11.41
N VAL A 179 -0.90 12.30 -11.27
CA VAL A 179 -1.07 13.22 -10.14
C VAL A 179 -1.46 14.59 -10.64
N GLY A 180 -2.55 15.09 -10.07
CA GLY A 180 -3.03 16.45 -10.25
C GLY A 180 -3.08 17.21 -8.94
N GLY A 181 -3.54 18.45 -8.97
CA GLY A 181 -3.64 19.26 -7.78
C GLY A 181 -4.16 20.65 -8.07
N ARG A 182 -4.33 21.44 -7.01
CA ARG A 182 -4.79 22.82 -7.07
C ARG A 182 -3.68 23.79 -6.66
N LEU A 183 -3.29 24.67 -7.57
CA LEU A 183 -2.37 25.76 -7.30
C LEU A 183 -3.14 27.00 -6.85
N ASN A 184 -2.79 27.51 -5.70
CA ASN A 184 -3.30 28.78 -5.18
C ASN A 184 -2.39 29.92 -5.64
N VAL A 185 -2.96 30.87 -6.38
CA VAL A 185 -2.22 32.00 -6.95
C VAL A 185 -2.60 33.26 -6.18
N ASN A 186 -1.61 33.93 -5.61
CA ASN A 186 -1.82 35.12 -4.81
C ASN A 186 -2.20 36.31 -5.71
N ALA A 187 -2.84 37.32 -5.14
CA ALA A 187 -3.06 38.60 -5.79
C ALA A 187 -1.72 39.25 -6.17
N ASN A 188 -1.64 39.83 -7.37
CA ASN A 188 -0.43 40.51 -7.87
C ASN A 188 0.84 39.65 -7.76
N GLN A 189 0.73 38.33 -7.99
CA GLN A 189 1.87 37.43 -7.97
C GLN A 189 2.95 37.90 -8.92
N ALA A 190 4.21 37.96 -8.46
CA ALA A 190 5.30 38.41 -9.30
C ALA A 190 5.53 37.47 -10.49
N ALA A 191 5.89 38.06 -11.65
CA ALA A 191 6.20 37.26 -12.83
C ALA A 191 7.51 36.47 -12.62
N GLY A 192 7.56 35.24 -13.10
CA GLY A 192 8.71 34.35 -13.02
C GLY A 192 8.36 32.89 -13.01
N VAL A 193 9.37 32.06 -12.82
CA VAL A 193 9.23 30.62 -12.72
C VAL A 193 9.10 30.24 -11.24
N TYR A 194 8.09 29.44 -10.93
CA TYR A 194 7.84 28.91 -9.60
C TYR A 194 7.95 27.40 -9.64
N THR A 195 8.72 26.84 -8.73
CA THR A 195 9.00 25.41 -8.67
C THR A 195 8.82 24.85 -7.28
N GLY A 196 8.42 23.59 -7.20
CA GLY A 196 8.27 22.82 -5.99
C GLY A 196 8.44 21.33 -6.28
N SER A 197 8.57 20.51 -5.26
CA SER A 197 8.81 19.07 -5.41
C SER A 197 7.66 18.24 -4.86
N ILE A 198 7.15 17.32 -5.69
CA ILE A 198 6.17 16.31 -5.33
C ILE A 198 6.92 15.00 -5.09
N SER A 199 6.75 14.41 -3.91
CA SER A 199 7.32 13.10 -3.57
C SER A 199 6.25 12.03 -3.59
N ILE A 200 6.56 10.90 -4.24
CA ILE A 200 5.77 9.68 -4.22
C ILE A 200 6.61 8.57 -3.58
N THR A 201 6.00 7.84 -2.66
CA THR A 201 6.58 6.63 -2.08
C THR A 201 5.65 5.47 -2.36
N VAL A 202 6.20 4.38 -2.89
CA VAL A 202 5.49 3.15 -3.20
C VAL A 202 6.17 1.99 -2.49
N GLN A 203 5.41 1.18 -1.73
CA GLN A 203 5.94 0.03 -1.00
C GLN A 203 4.92 -1.10 -0.95
N TYR A 204 5.38 -2.36 -1.03
CA TYR A 204 4.50 -3.52 -0.81
C TYR A 204 3.98 -3.57 0.62
N GLN A 205 2.81 -4.18 0.76
CA GLN A 205 2.11 -4.41 2.05
C GLN A 205 1.95 -5.91 2.31
#